data_462def4671ba97e05426e17118f685e5
#
_entry.id   462def4671ba97e05426e17118f685e5
#
_cell.length_a   1.000
_cell.length_b   1.000
_cell.length_c   1.000
_cell.angle_alpha   90.00
_cell.angle_beta   90.00
_cell.angle_gamma   90.00
#
_symmetry.space_group_name_H-M   'P 1'
#
loop_
_entity.id
_entity.type
_entity.pdbx_description
1 polymer ?
#
loop_
_entity_poly.entity_id
_entity_poly.type
_entity_poly.pdbx_seq_one_letter_code
_entity_poly.pdbx_strand_id
1 'polypeptide(L)'
;MNETKGQVIGAACAVLQAMLYSTMGIFGKLLYATGMDSHQVVILRFLCATVLLGIFMLIWRKEPFVSRQKTVYLQAVFYFASAFLYFFAVERLNANITTVLFYMYPAMVAAINLAVFHERITVAVSVALVLSIMGLILVSGTIGGELKLDPLGLVFALASALAFAIYTVLIQVTGRTEGSLTVTFTLSWTSLLASLVIFAPSVPAMFHLSAYQLFIGCVIALACTILPVFLYIQAVKRIGGTKTSLIGISETPFSLCFAFLILGETIGPVEGVGILFIMASIAAITVDPLLKKRNNLS
;
A
#
# COMPACT_ATOMS: atom_id res chain seq x y z
N MET A 1 -19.18 10.31 17.93
CA MET A 1 -18.36 9.07 18.08
C MET A 1 -17.11 9.49 18.82
N ASN A 2 -16.78 8.90 19.97
CA ASN A 2 -15.61 9.32 20.75
C ASN A 2 -14.36 9.30 19.88
N GLU A 3 -13.58 10.39 19.94
CA GLU A 3 -12.34 10.56 19.16
C GLU A 3 -11.38 9.38 19.29
N THR A 4 -11.26 8.84 20.49
CA THR A 4 -10.47 7.61 20.80
C THR A 4 -10.97 6.40 20.00
N LYS A 5 -12.29 6.21 19.87
CA LYS A 5 -12.85 5.09 19.10
C LYS A 5 -12.53 5.22 17.60
N GLY A 6 -12.55 6.47 17.08
CA GLY A 6 -12.17 6.75 15.70
C GLY A 6 -10.70 6.44 15.44
N GLN A 7 -9.81 6.77 16.36
CA GLN A 7 -8.37 6.50 16.26
C GLN A 7 -8.06 4.99 16.29
N VAL A 8 -8.69 4.25 17.21
CA VAL A 8 -8.52 2.78 17.29
C VAL A 8 -8.99 2.11 15.99
N ILE A 9 -10.17 2.48 15.49
CA ILE A 9 -10.68 1.92 14.22
C ILE A 9 -9.74 2.27 13.06
N GLY A 10 -9.21 3.51 13.01
CA GLY A 10 -8.27 3.92 11.97
C GLY A 10 -6.97 3.11 12.00
N ALA A 11 -6.40 2.91 13.18
CA ALA A 11 -5.20 2.07 13.35
C ALA A 11 -5.47 0.61 12.98
N ALA A 12 -6.61 0.04 13.40
CA ALA A 12 -7.02 -1.31 13.03
C ALA A 12 -7.18 -1.45 11.50
N CYS A 13 -7.77 -0.46 10.82
CA CYS A 13 -7.87 -0.44 9.37
C CYS A 13 -6.48 -0.43 8.71
N ALA A 14 -5.53 0.34 9.24
CA ALA A 14 -4.17 0.41 8.70
C ALA A 14 -3.41 -0.91 8.87
N VAL A 15 -3.53 -1.57 10.02
CA VAL A 15 -2.91 -2.89 10.26
C VAL A 15 -3.54 -3.96 9.37
N LEU A 16 -4.87 -4.00 9.28
CA LEU A 16 -5.58 -4.98 8.46
C LEU A 16 -5.28 -4.81 6.96
N GLN A 17 -5.19 -3.56 6.51
CA GLN A 17 -4.76 -3.24 5.14
C GLN A 17 -3.35 -3.79 4.86
N ALA A 18 -2.39 -3.54 5.75
CA ALA A 18 -1.01 -4.02 5.60
C ALA A 18 -0.94 -5.56 5.60
N MET A 19 -1.70 -6.22 6.48
CA MET A 19 -1.82 -7.67 6.52
C MET A 19 -2.39 -8.25 5.21
N LEU A 20 -3.40 -7.61 4.63
CA LEU A 20 -3.98 -8.05 3.35
C LEU A 20 -3.00 -7.84 2.19
N TYR A 21 -2.36 -6.67 2.09
CA TYR A 21 -1.37 -6.41 1.03
C TYR A 21 -0.19 -7.38 1.08
N SER A 22 0.25 -7.79 2.26
CA SER A 22 1.37 -8.73 2.43
C SER A 22 1.15 -10.10 1.78
N THR A 23 -0.09 -10.47 1.47
CA THR A 23 -0.43 -11.70 0.75
C THR A 23 -0.24 -11.59 -0.77
N MET A 24 0.00 -10.37 -1.29
CA MET A 24 0.08 -10.11 -2.74
C MET A 24 1.21 -10.90 -3.42
N GLY A 25 2.37 -11.04 -2.76
CA GLY A 25 3.48 -11.82 -3.29
C GLY A 25 3.16 -13.29 -3.46
N ILE A 26 2.38 -13.87 -2.54
CA ILE A 26 1.97 -15.28 -2.59
C ILE A 26 1.02 -15.52 -3.76
N PHE A 27 -0.04 -14.73 -3.86
CA PHE A 27 -1.01 -14.86 -4.96
C PHE A 27 -0.38 -14.52 -6.31
N GLY A 28 0.57 -13.57 -6.36
CA GLY A 28 1.36 -13.28 -7.54
C GLY A 28 2.16 -14.50 -8.01
N LYS A 29 2.89 -15.17 -7.10
CA LYS A 29 3.64 -16.41 -7.40
C LYS A 29 2.74 -17.49 -7.95
N LEU A 30 1.52 -17.67 -7.42
CA LEU A 30 0.55 -18.64 -7.93
C LEU A 30 0.12 -18.35 -9.37
N LEU A 31 -0.09 -17.08 -9.74
CA LEU A 31 -0.43 -16.71 -11.11
C LEU A 31 0.77 -16.84 -12.05
N TYR A 32 1.98 -16.45 -11.62
CA TYR A 32 3.20 -16.64 -12.42
C TYR A 32 3.48 -18.13 -12.70
N ALA A 33 3.18 -19.02 -11.77
CA ALA A 33 3.29 -20.47 -11.97
C ALA A 33 2.35 -21.02 -13.08
N THR A 34 1.31 -20.27 -13.45
CA THR A 34 0.43 -20.62 -14.59
C THR A 34 0.93 -20.08 -15.93
N GLY A 35 2.10 -19.44 -15.98
CA GLY A 35 2.69 -18.84 -17.18
C GLY A 35 2.25 -17.40 -17.44
N MET A 36 1.52 -16.77 -16.52
CA MET A 36 1.19 -15.33 -16.64
C MET A 36 2.42 -14.46 -16.35
N ASP A 37 2.56 -13.39 -17.09
CA ASP A 37 3.55 -12.34 -16.81
C ASP A 37 3.00 -11.28 -15.82
N SER A 38 3.87 -10.40 -15.34
CA SER A 38 3.50 -9.35 -14.38
C SER A 38 2.45 -8.37 -14.93
N HIS A 39 2.51 -8.06 -16.23
CA HIS A 39 1.54 -7.15 -16.87
C HIS A 39 0.14 -7.76 -16.91
N GLN A 40 0.05 -9.05 -17.25
CA GLN A 40 -1.19 -9.81 -17.26
C GLN A 40 -1.82 -9.87 -15.86
N VAL A 41 -1.00 -10.10 -14.83
CA VAL A 41 -1.46 -10.14 -13.43
C VAL A 41 -2.01 -8.76 -13.00
N VAL A 42 -1.38 -7.66 -13.40
CA VAL A 42 -1.88 -6.30 -13.12
C VAL A 42 -3.21 -6.04 -13.81
N ILE A 43 -3.35 -6.39 -15.10
CA ILE A 43 -4.61 -6.24 -15.83
C ILE A 43 -5.71 -7.07 -15.17
N LEU A 44 -5.45 -8.37 -14.91
CA LEU A 44 -6.40 -9.28 -14.29
C LEU A 44 -6.87 -8.78 -12.92
N ARG A 45 -5.93 -8.31 -12.09
CA ARG A 45 -6.23 -7.75 -10.76
C ARG A 45 -7.20 -6.58 -10.83
N PHE A 46 -6.94 -5.60 -11.68
CA PHE A 46 -7.81 -4.42 -11.80
C PHE A 46 -9.12 -4.73 -12.53
N LEU A 47 -9.12 -5.67 -13.48
CA LEU A 47 -10.33 -6.17 -14.14
C LEU A 47 -11.27 -6.81 -13.12
N CYS A 48 -10.78 -7.80 -12.38
CA CYS A 48 -11.56 -8.47 -11.33
C CYS A 48 -12.01 -7.47 -10.25
N ALA A 49 -11.13 -6.53 -9.82
CA ALA A 49 -11.49 -5.53 -8.83
C ALA A 49 -12.63 -4.61 -9.31
N THR A 50 -12.57 -4.15 -10.56
CA THR A 50 -13.59 -3.30 -11.13
C THR A 50 -14.93 -4.04 -11.24
N VAL A 51 -14.91 -5.29 -11.71
CA VAL A 51 -16.14 -6.09 -11.87
C VAL A 51 -16.75 -6.43 -10.51
N LEU A 52 -15.97 -6.98 -9.58
CA LEU A 52 -16.46 -7.40 -8.27
C LEU A 52 -17.00 -6.22 -7.46
N LEU A 53 -16.25 -5.10 -7.40
CA LEU A 53 -16.68 -3.93 -6.67
C LEU A 53 -17.86 -3.24 -7.36
N GLY A 54 -17.90 -3.25 -8.70
CA GLY A 54 -19.02 -2.76 -9.48
C GLY A 54 -20.31 -3.52 -9.16
N ILE A 55 -20.28 -4.86 -9.18
CA ILE A 55 -21.41 -5.72 -8.80
C ILE A 55 -21.85 -5.43 -7.34
N PHE A 56 -20.90 -5.36 -6.42
CA PHE A 56 -21.18 -5.05 -5.02
C PHE A 56 -21.90 -3.70 -4.87
N MET A 57 -21.41 -2.65 -5.55
CA MET A 57 -21.99 -1.32 -5.48
C MET A 57 -23.37 -1.25 -6.14
N LEU A 58 -23.63 -2.05 -7.20
CA LEU A 58 -24.96 -2.17 -7.81
C LEU A 58 -26.00 -2.71 -6.82
N ILE A 59 -25.60 -3.70 -6.02
CA ILE A 59 -26.47 -4.33 -5.01
C ILE A 59 -26.67 -3.39 -3.81
N TRP A 60 -25.57 -2.80 -3.32
CA TRP A 60 -25.57 -2.00 -2.08
C TRP A 60 -26.17 -0.61 -2.24
N ARG A 61 -26.05 0.02 -3.42
CA ARG A 61 -26.62 1.33 -3.83
C ARG A 61 -26.51 2.48 -2.82
N LYS A 62 -25.51 2.47 -1.92
CA LYS A 62 -25.33 3.51 -0.89
C LYS A 62 -24.42 4.65 -1.31
N GLU A 63 -23.55 4.43 -2.27
CA GLU A 63 -22.60 5.41 -2.77
C GLU A 63 -22.67 5.48 -4.30
N PRO A 64 -22.38 6.65 -4.89
CA PRO A 64 -22.33 6.78 -6.36
C PRO A 64 -21.14 6.00 -6.92
N PHE A 65 -21.29 5.44 -8.14
CA PHE A 65 -20.23 4.71 -8.84
C PHE A 65 -19.03 5.61 -9.17
N VAL A 66 -19.30 6.82 -9.61
CA VAL A 66 -18.29 7.73 -10.16
C VAL A 66 -18.22 8.97 -9.30
N SER A 67 -17.03 9.32 -8.87
CA SER A 67 -16.78 10.58 -8.20
C SER A 67 -16.90 11.75 -9.18
N ARG A 68 -17.42 12.87 -8.72
CA ARG A 68 -17.42 14.15 -9.46
C ARG A 68 -16.20 15.01 -9.11
N GLN A 69 -15.41 14.62 -8.12
CA GLN A 69 -14.26 15.40 -7.66
C GLN A 69 -13.01 15.10 -8.47
N LYS A 70 -12.40 16.11 -9.05
CA LYS A 70 -11.15 16.00 -9.80
C LYS A 70 -10.00 15.43 -8.95
N THR A 71 -10.01 15.70 -7.65
CA THR A 71 -9.02 15.18 -6.69
C THR A 71 -9.00 13.65 -6.61
N VAL A 72 -10.14 12.98 -6.79
CA VAL A 72 -10.23 11.51 -6.80
C VAL A 72 -9.56 10.92 -8.05
N TYR A 73 -9.74 11.57 -9.20
CA TYR A 73 -9.04 11.15 -10.42
C TYR A 73 -7.54 11.40 -10.33
N LEU A 74 -7.14 12.49 -9.69
CA LEU A 74 -5.72 12.74 -9.42
C LEU A 74 -5.14 11.68 -8.48
N GLN A 75 -5.88 11.26 -7.45
CA GLN A 75 -5.51 10.10 -6.63
C GLN A 75 -5.29 8.84 -7.48
N ALA A 76 -6.18 8.56 -8.43
CA ALA A 76 -6.07 7.39 -9.30
C ALA A 76 -4.82 7.44 -10.19
N VAL A 77 -4.50 8.61 -10.74
CA VAL A 77 -3.27 8.83 -11.51
C VAL A 77 -2.03 8.54 -10.67
N PHE A 78 -1.93 9.10 -9.47
CA PHE A 78 -0.76 8.90 -8.60
C PHE A 78 -0.70 7.49 -8.01
N TYR A 79 -1.85 6.87 -7.71
CA TYR A 79 -1.90 5.47 -7.28
C TYR A 79 -1.37 4.53 -8.36
N PHE A 80 -1.84 4.68 -9.60
CA PHE A 80 -1.36 3.88 -10.72
C PHE A 80 0.10 4.19 -11.08
N ALA A 81 0.47 5.47 -11.14
CA ALA A 81 1.83 5.90 -11.42
C ALA A 81 2.84 5.32 -10.41
N SER A 82 2.45 5.28 -9.12
CA SER A 82 3.29 4.66 -8.10
C SER A 82 3.55 3.18 -8.40
N ALA A 83 2.50 2.40 -8.69
CA ALA A 83 2.66 0.99 -9.02
C ALA A 83 3.48 0.79 -10.30
N PHE A 84 3.23 1.60 -11.33
CA PHE A 84 3.94 1.54 -12.61
C PHE A 84 5.44 1.84 -12.46
N LEU A 85 5.79 2.93 -11.79
CA LEU A 85 7.18 3.30 -11.52
C LEU A 85 7.91 2.28 -10.65
N TYR A 86 7.20 1.64 -9.71
CA TYR A 86 7.74 0.57 -8.89
C TYR A 86 8.18 -0.62 -9.74
N PHE A 87 7.38 -1.03 -10.74
CA PHE A 87 7.77 -2.12 -11.65
C PHE A 87 9.04 -1.79 -12.44
N PHE A 88 9.15 -0.58 -12.99
CA PHE A 88 10.39 -0.16 -13.69
C PHE A 88 11.60 -0.11 -12.76
N ALA A 89 11.39 0.25 -11.50
CA ALA A 89 12.47 0.21 -10.51
C ALA A 89 12.93 -1.22 -10.22
N VAL A 90 11.99 -2.17 -10.07
CA VAL A 90 12.29 -3.60 -9.83
C VAL A 90 13.05 -4.24 -11.00
N GLU A 91 12.76 -3.85 -12.24
CA GLU A 91 13.46 -4.35 -13.42
C GLU A 91 14.93 -3.91 -13.47
N ARG A 92 15.27 -2.77 -12.86
CA ARG A 92 16.62 -2.17 -12.88
C ARG A 92 17.40 -2.37 -11.59
N LEU A 93 16.69 -2.43 -10.48
CA LEU A 93 17.21 -2.77 -9.16
C LEU A 93 16.68 -4.17 -8.80
N ASN A 94 17.17 -4.76 -7.74
CA ASN A 94 16.48 -5.91 -7.16
C ASN A 94 15.25 -5.48 -6.37
N ALA A 95 14.30 -6.41 -6.16
CA ALA A 95 13.04 -6.14 -5.47
C ALA A 95 13.26 -5.64 -4.03
N ASN A 96 14.29 -6.11 -3.35
CA ASN A 96 14.59 -5.74 -1.96
C ASN A 96 15.00 -4.27 -1.84
N ILE A 97 15.93 -3.81 -2.70
CA ILE A 97 16.37 -2.40 -2.75
C ILE A 97 15.20 -1.50 -3.14
N THR A 98 14.45 -1.89 -4.16
CA THR A 98 13.26 -1.14 -4.60
C THR A 98 12.26 -0.97 -3.48
N THR A 99 12.00 -2.03 -2.71
CA THR A 99 11.07 -2.01 -1.58
C THR A 99 11.56 -1.07 -0.47
N VAL A 100 12.84 -1.12 -0.10
CA VAL A 100 13.41 -0.19 0.90
C VAL A 100 13.25 1.27 0.46
N LEU A 101 13.55 1.56 -0.80
CA LEU A 101 13.42 2.92 -1.35
C LEU A 101 11.94 3.35 -1.44
N PHE A 102 11.05 2.44 -1.82
CA PHE A 102 9.62 2.72 -1.85
C PHE A 102 9.09 3.06 -0.45
N TYR A 103 9.53 2.36 0.59
CA TYR A 103 9.13 2.67 1.97
C TYR A 103 9.72 3.96 2.55
N MET A 104 10.40 4.77 1.74
CA MET A 104 10.65 6.18 2.07
C MET A 104 9.37 7.04 1.97
N TYR A 105 8.28 6.50 1.36
CA TYR A 105 7.03 7.26 1.20
C TYR A 105 6.42 7.79 2.52
N PRO A 106 6.51 7.14 3.70
CA PRO A 106 6.00 7.73 4.93
C PRO A 106 6.75 9.00 5.36
N ALA A 107 8.07 9.06 5.11
CA ALA A 107 8.86 10.27 5.34
C ALA A 107 8.42 11.40 4.38
N MET A 108 8.16 11.06 3.12
CA MET A 108 7.66 12.00 2.12
C MET A 108 6.23 12.49 2.48
N VAL A 109 5.34 11.60 2.98
CA VAL A 109 4.01 11.98 3.49
C VAL A 109 4.14 12.97 4.65
N ALA A 110 5.03 12.69 5.62
CA ALA A 110 5.25 13.58 6.75
C ALA A 110 5.79 14.95 6.31
N ALA A 111 6.73 14.98 5.35
CA ALA A 111 7.28 16.21 4.79
C ALA A 111 6.22 17.02 4.03
N ILE A 112 5.39 16.36 3.19
CA ILE A 112 4.30 17.04 2.48
C ILE A 112 3.25 17.56 3.45
N ASN A 113 2.89 16.80 4.49
CA ASN A 113 1.94 17.22 5.51
C ASN A 113 2.46 18.43 6.33
N LEU A 114 3.76 18.45 6.64
CA LEU A 114 4.39 19.62 7.25
C LEU A 114 4.31 20.84 6.33
N ALA A 115 4.61 20.69 5.05
CA ALA A 115 4.64 21.80 4.10
C ALA A 115 3.23 22.34 3.74
N VAL A 116 2.24 21.44 3.57
CA VAL A 116 0.90 21.77 3.07
C VAL A 116 -0.09 22.06 4.20
N PHE A 117 -0.09 21.25 5.24
CA PHE A 117 -1.04 21.35 6.36
C PHE A 117 -0.42 21.94 7.63
N HIS A 118 0.87 22.26 7.60
CA HIS A 118 1.63 22.76 8.76
C HIS A 118 1.55 21.80 9.97
N GLU A 119 1.37 20.49 9.69
CA GLU A 119 1.38 19.44 10.71
C GLU A 119 2.78 19.32 11.31
N ARG A 120 2.91 19.53 12.62
CA ARG A 120 4.21 19.39 13.30
C ARG A 120 4.63 17.93 13.35
N ILE A 121 5.85 17.65 12.90
CA ILE A 121 6.47 16.34 13.07
C ILE A 121 6.77 16.16 14.57
N THR A 122 6.08 15.20 15.21
CA THR A 122 6.31 14.92 16.63
C THR A 122 7.56 14.05 16.80
N VAL A 123 8.16 14.07 18.00
CA VAL A 123 9.30 13.19 18.33
C VAL A 123 8.93 11.73 18.08
N ALA A 124 7.71 11.33 18.41
CA ALA A 124 7.24 9.96 18.15
C ALA A 124 7.25 9.60 16.65
N VAL A 125 6.84 10.53 15.78
CA VAL A 125 6.91 10.34 14.32
C VAL A 125 8.36 10.24 13.83
N SER A 126 9.25 11.10 14.33
CA SER A 126 10.67 11.06 13.95
C SER A 126 11.34 9.75 14.39
N VAL A 127 11.11 9.32 15.62
CA VAL A 127 11.62 8.04 16.14
C VAL A 127 11.08 6.86 15.33
N ALA A 128 9.78 6.88 15.03
CA ALA A 128 9.16 5.83 14.24
C ALA A 128 9.71 5.76 12.80
N LEU A 129 9.98 6.90 12.16
CA LEU A 129 10.62 6.95 10.83
C LEU A 129 12.01 6.33 10.87
N VAL A 130 12.83 6.68 11.85
CA VAL A 130 14.18 6.11 11.99
C VAL A 130 14.12 4.61 12.24
N LEU A 131 13.30 4.16 13.19
CA LEU A 131 13.15 2.75 13.51
C LEU A 131 12.64 1.93 12.31
N SER A 132 11.66 2.46 11.56
CA SER A 132 11.13 1.76 10.39
C SER A 132 12.15 1.63 9.26
N ILE A 133 12.94 2.68 8.99
CA ILE A 133 14.00 2.62 7.97
C ILE A 133 15.08 1.61 8.39
N MET A 134 15.54 1.65 9.65
CA MET A 134 16.52 0.67 10.16
C MET A 134 15.97 -0.76 10.06
N GLY A 135 14.72 -0.97 10.47
CA GLY A 135 14.06 -2.26 10.37
C GLY A 135 13.95 -2.78 8.94
N LEU A 136 13.57 -1.92 7.99
CA LEU A 136 13.48 -2.28 6.57
C LEU A 136 14.83 -2.67 5.97
N ILE A 137 15.91 -1.95 6.29
CA ILE A 137 17.26 -2.29 5.83
C ILE A 137 17.66 -3.67 6.34
N LEU A 138 17.38 -3.98 7.61
CA LEU A 138 17.70 -5.28 8.21
C LEU A 138 16.86 -6.42 7.58
N VAL A 139 15.58 -6.18 7.32
CA VAL A 139 14.66 -7.18 6.74
C VAL A 139 14.94 -7.41 5.26
N SER A 140 15.41 -6.39 4.53
CA SER A 140 15.59 -6.48 3.07
C SER A 140 16.72 -7.42 2.63
N GLY A 141 17.56 -7.93 3.55
CA GLY A 141 18.71 -8.75 3.19
C GLY A 141 19.78 -8.02 2.35
N THR A 142 19.73 -6.68 2.29
CA THR A 142 20.71 -5.88 1.53
C THR A 142 22.08 -5.81 2.21
N ILE A 143 22.16 -6.19 3.47
CA ILE A 143 23.42 -6.20 4.24
C ILE A 143 24.27 -7.39 3.79
N GLY A 144 25.42 -7.12 3.17
CA GLY A 144 26.37 -8.14 2.68
C GLY A 144 26.16 -8.59 1.23
N GLY A 145 25.18 -8.06 0.51
CA GLY A 145 25.00 -8.32 -0.93
C GLY A 145 25.71 -7.30 -1.84
N GLU A 146 26.01 -7.69 -3.08
CA GLU A 146 26.48 -6.73 -4.09
C GLU A 146 25.38 -5.71 -4.41
N LEU A 147 25.59 -4.45 -4.04
CA LEU A 147 24.72 -3.33 -4.34
C LEU A 147 24.98 -2.85 -5.79
N LYS A 148 24.33 -3.46 -6.77
CA LYS A 148 24.28 -2.89 -8.12
C LYS A 148 23.20 -1.80 -8.15
N LEU A 149 23.62 -0.55 -7.99
CA LEU A 149 22.73 0.61 -8.02
C LEU A 149 22.70 1.19 -9.43
N ASP A 150 21.61 0.92 -10.18
CA ASP A 150 21.32 1.65 -11.41
C ASP A 150 20.70 3.03 -11.05
N PRO A 151 21.31 4.16 -11.48
CA PRO A 151 20.78 5.49 -11.18
C PRO A 151 19.34 5.71 -11.63
N LEU A 152 18.94 5.16 -12.79
CA LEU A 152 17.57 5.24 -13.29
C LEU A 152 16.61 4.43 -12.42
N GLY A 153 17.04 3.25 -11.97
CA GLY A 153 16.27 2.44 -11.03
C GLY A 153 16.01 3.17 -9.69
N LEU A 154 17.03 3.87 -9.17
CA LEU A 154 16.88 4.71 -7.97
C LEU A 154 15.86 5.84 -8.19
N VAL A 155 15.93 6.53 -9.32
CA VAL A 155 14.97 7.59 -9.66
C VAL A 155 13.56 7.04 -9.74
N PHE A 156 13.34 5.89 -10.39
CA PHE A 156 12.02 5.28 -10.48
C PHE A 156 11.49 4.82 -9.13
N ALA A 157 12.32 4.25 -8.27
CA ALA A 157 11.90 3.83 -6.93
C ALA A 157 11.48 5.02 -6.05
N LEU A 158 12.27 6.10 -6.04
CA LEU A 158 11.93 7.31 -5.28
C LEU A 158 10.73 8.06 -5.89
N ALA A 159 10.60 8.10 -7.21
CA ALA A 159 9.43 8.66 -7.87
C ALA A 159 8.15 7.86 -7.56
N SER A 160 8.24 6.53 -7.47
CA SER A 160 7.17 5.66 -7.02
C SER A 160 6.74 5.99 -5.59
N ALA A 161 7.71 6.11 -4.67
CA ALA A 161 7.47 6.50 -3.28
C ALA A 161 6.80 7.88 -3.19
N LEU A 162 7.27 8.86 -3.96
CA LEU A 162 6.69 10.20 -4.01
C LEU A 162 5.26 10.19 -4.57
N ALA A 163 5.02 9.43 -5.63
CA ALA A 163 3.68 9.29 -6.19
C ALA A 163 2.70 8.69 -5.17
N PHE A 164 3.12 7.66 -4.41
CA PHE A 164 2.30 7.08 -3.35
C PHE A 164 2.09 8.04 -2.18
N ALA A 165 3.10 8.85 -1.84
CA ALA A 165 2.96 9.90 -0.83
C ALA A 165 1.94 10.97 -1.25
N ILE A 166 2.00 11.43 -2.50
CA ILE A 166 1.03 12.38 -3.04
C ILE A 166 -0.38 11.78 -3.04
N TYR A 167 -0.54 10.52 -3.48
CA TYR A 167 -1.81 9.79 -3.40
C TYR A 167 -2.37 9.81 -1.97
N THR A 168 -1.54 9.50 -0.97
CA THR A 168 -1.93 9.48 0.45
C THR A 168 -2.40 10.86 0.93
N VAL A 169 -1.67 11.91 0.57
CA VAL A 169 -2.03 13.29 0.93
C VAL A 169 -3.33 13.72 0.23
N LEU A 170 -3.53 13.34 -1.02
CA LEU A 170 -4.77 13.63 -1.75
C LEU A 170 -6.00 12.96 -1.10
N ILE A 171 -5.85 11.80 -0.46
CA ILE A 171 -6.93 11.20 0.35
C ILE A 171 -7.30 12.13 1.52
N GLN A 172 -6.32 12.74 2.18
CA GLN A 172 -6.58 13.71 3.27
C GLN A 172 -7.31 14.94 2.74
N VAL A 173 -6.89 15.49 1.58
CA VAL A 173 -7.54 16.63 0.92
C VAL A 173 -8.99 16.32 0.56
N THR A 174 -9.25 15.15 -0.01
CA THR A 174 -10.62 14.71 -0.33
C THR A 174 -11.45 14.51 0.95
N GLY A 175 -10.81 14.11 2.03
CA GLY A 175 -11.43 14.00 3.35
C GLY A 175 -12.65 13.08 3.37
N ARG A 176 -13.73 13.55 4.05
CA ARG A 176 -14.99 12.80 4.20
C ARG A 176 -16.04 13.15 3.16
N THR A 177 -15.73 14.01 2.22
CA THR A 177 -16.71 14.51 1.21
C THR A 177 -17.09 13.44 0.20
N GLU A 178 -16.20 12.45 -0.02
CA GLU A 178 -16.45 11.32 -0.93
C GLU A 178 -16.54 10.00 -0.18
N GLY A 179 -17.42 9.12 -0.63
CA GLY A 179 -17.54 7.75 -0.13
C GLY A 179 -16.28 6.94 -0.41
N SER A 180 -15.88 6.09 0.53
CA SER A 180 -14.65 5.29 0.36
C SER A 180 -14.81 4.21 -0.70
N LEU A 181 -16.01 3.68 -0.90
CA LEU A 181 -16.31 2.73 -1.99
C LEU A 181 -16.21 3.42 -3.35
N THR A 182 -16.79 4.62 -3.48
CA THR A 182 -16.69 5.44 -4.71
C THR A 182 -15.23 5.71 -5.08
N VAL A 183 -14.40 6.10 -4.10
CA VAL A 183 -12.98 6.33 -4.34
C VAL A 183 -12.29 5.04 -4.76
N THR A 184 -12.49 3.93 -4.03
CA THR A 184 -11.88 2.63 -4.35
C THR A 184 -12.29 2.15 -5.74
N PHE A 185 -13.56 2.30 -6.11
CA PHE A 185 -14.05 1.94 -7.45
C PHE A 185 -13.41 2.82 -8.53
N THR A 186 -13.35 4.15 -8.30
CA THR A 186 -12.72 5.08 -9.24
C THR A 186 -11.23 4.75 -9.45
N LEU A 187 -10.49 4.42 -8.39
CA LEU A 187 -9.11 3.97 -8.50
C LEU A 187 -8.99 2.66 -9.29
N SER A 188 -9.88 1.71 -9.06
CA SER A 188 -9.84 0.39 -9.72
C SER A 188 -10.10 0.50 -11.22
N TRP A 189 -11.19 1.15 -11.65
CA TRP A 189 -11.53 1.23 -13.06
C TRP A 189 -10.59 2.14 -13.86
N THR A 190 -10.10 3.24 -13.26
CA THR A 190 -9.12 4.10 -13.93
C THR A 190 -7.76 3.41 -14.06
N SER A 191 -7.35 2.64 -13.04
CA SER A 191 -6.13 1.81 -13.13
C SER A 191 -6.29 0.67 -14.14
N LEU A 192 -7.50 0.10 -14.27
CA LEU A 192 -7.80 -0.86 -15.33
C LEU A 192 -7.61 -0.22 -16.70
N LEU A 193 -8.21 0.94 -16.97
CA LEU A 193 -8.06 1.62 -18.25
C LEU A 193 -6.59 1.96 -18.55
N ALA A 194 -5.86 2.48 -17.56
CA ALA A 194 -4.45 2.77 -17.72
C ALA A 194 -3.63 1.50 -18.02
N SER A 195 -3.91 0.40 -17.33
CA SER A 195 -3.20 -0.87 -17.57
C SER A 195 -3.52 -1.48 -18.95
N LEU A 196 -4.77 -1.36 -19.42
CA LEU A 196 -5.16 -1.82 -20.77
C LEU A 196 -4.45 -1.03 -21.88
N VAL A 197 -4.23 0.27 -21.67
CA VAL A 197 -3.51 1.13 -22.65
C VAL A 197 -2.01 0.85 -22.60
N ILE A 198 -1.43 0.85 -21.43
CA ILE A 198 0.03 0.74 -21.25
C ILE A 198 0.54 -0.66 -21.55
N PHE A 199 -0.21 -1.68 -21.14
CA PHE A 199 0.12 -3.09 -21.37
C PHE A 199 -0.72 -3.70 -22.50
N ALA A 200 -1.06 -2.91 -23.53
CA ALA A 200 -1.88 -3.34 -24.67
C ALA A 200 -1.43 -4.68 -25.31
N PRO A 201 -0.12 -4.97 -25.46
CA PRO A 201 0.32 -6.27 -25.99
C PRO A 201 -0.08 -7.48 -25.15
N SER A 202 -0.32 -7.31 -23.84
CA SER A 202 -0.74 -8.39 -22.95
C SER A 202 -2.26 -8.59 -22.89
N VAL A 203 -3.05 -7.67 -23.48
CA VAL A 203 -4.53 -7.72 -23.45
C VAL A 203 -5.10 -8.97 -24.13
N PRO A 204 -4.58 -9.46 -25.30
CA PRO A 204 -5.13 -10.65 -25.93
C PRO A 204 -5.14 -11.90 -25.04
N ALA A 205 -4.17 -12.02 -24.14
CA ALA A 205 -4.11 -13.14 -23.19
C ALA A 205 -5.30 -13.16 -22.22
N MET A 206 -5.94 -12.01 -21.95
CA MET A 206 -7.11 -11.92 -21.07
C MET A 206 -8.36 -12.60 -21.63
N PHE A 207 -8.40 -12.92 -22.92
CA PHE A 207 -9.50 -13.65 -23.55
C PHE A 207 -9.36 -15.20 -23.40
N HIS A 208 -8.20 -15.68 -22.94
CA HIS A 208 -7.89 -17.10 -22.81
C HIS A 208 -7.58 -17.52 -21.38
N LEU A 209 -8.19 -16.85 -20.39
CA LEU A 209 -7.99 -17.13 -18.97
C LEU A 209 -8.61 -18.49 -18.59
N SER A 210 -7.85 -19.29 -17.86
CA SER A 210 -8.38 -20.50 -17.23
C SER A 210 -9.27 -20.16 -16.02
N ALA A 211 -10.16 -21.09 -15.63
CA ALA A 211 -11.00 -20.91 -14.45
C ALA A 211 -10.17 -20.69 -13.17
N TYR A 212 -9.01 -21.36 -13.07
CA TYR A 212 -8.08 -21.21 -11.96
C TYR A 212 -7.45 -19.79 -11.92
N GLN A 213 -6.98 -19.28 -13.07
CA GLN A 213 -6.44 -17.91 -13.17
C GLN A 213 -7.48 -16.87 -12.80
N LEU A 214 -8.72 -17.03 -13.27
CA LEU A 214 -9.83 -16.13 -12.93
C LEU A 214 -10.16 -16.20 -11.43
N PHE A 215 -10.19 -17.38 -10.82
CA PHE A 215 -10.43 -17.56 -9.39
C PHE A 215 -9.34 -16.86 -8.56
N ILE A 216 -8.05 -17.12 -8.84
CA ILE A 216 -6.95 -16.44 -8.14
C ILE A 216 -6.96 -14.93 -8.44
N GLY A 217 -7.31 -14.51 -9.66
CA GLY A 217 -7.51 -13.10 -10.03
C GLY A 217 -8.60 -12.43 -9.19
N CYS A 218 -9.71 -13.11 -8.91
CA CYS A 218 -10.75 -12.60 -8.01
C CYS A 218 -10.26 -12.52 -6.55
N VAL A 219 -9.51 -13.52 -6.08
CA VAL A 219 -8.94 -13.51 -4.72
C VAL A 219 -7.96 -12.35 -4.57
N ILE A 220 -7.01 -12.17 -5.49
CA ILE A 220 -6.03 -11.07 -5.45
C ILE A 220 -6.71 -9.69 -5.58
N ALA A 221 -7.76 -9.59 -6.40
CA ALA A 221 -8.55 -8.37 -6.52
C ALA A 221 -9.23 -8.00 -5.20
N LEU A 222 -9.81 -8.97 -4.51
CA LEU A 222 -10.48 -8.75 -3.23
C LEU A 222 -9.48 -8.49 -2.10
N ALA A 223 -8.51 -9.39 -1.92
CA ALA A 223 -7.56 -9.36 -0.81
C ALA A 223 -6.44 -8.33 -0.98
N CYS A 224 -6.02 -8.02 -2.22
CA CYS A 224 -4.87 -7.15 -2.47
C CYS A 224 -5.23 -5.86 -3.24
N THR A 225 -6.52 -5.58 -3.48
CA THR A 225 -6.93 -4.33 -4.13
C THR A 225 -8.15 -3.71 -3.45
N ILE A 226 -9.32 -4.34 -3.49
CA ILE A 226 -10.57 -3.76 -2.99
C ILE A 226 -10.49 -3.47 -1.50
N LEU A 227 -10.30 -4.52 -0.69
CA LEU A 227 -10.29 -4.41 0.77
C LEU A 227 -9.12 -3.54 1.28
N PRO A 228 -7.86 -3.75 0.84
CA PRO A 228 -6.76 -2.93 1.35
C PRO A 228 -6.89 -1.46 0.97
N VAL A 229 -7.27 -1.13 -0.27
CA VAL A 229 -7.44 0.27 -0.70
C VAL A 229 -8.57 0.93 0.08
N PHE A 230 -9.72 0.24 0.24
CA PHE A 230 -10.82 0.73 1.06
C PHE A 230 -10.38 0.99 2.50
N LEU A 231 -9.69 0.04 3.12
CA LEU A 231 -9.20 0.15 4.51
C LEU A 231 -8.15 1.24 4.66
N TYR A 232 -7.24 1.40 3.67
CA TYR A 232 -6.25 2.47 3.65
C TYR A 232 -6.92 3.85 3.62
N ILE A 233 -7.91 4.05 2.75
CA ILE A 233 -8.68 5.28 2.68
C ILE A 233 -9.41 5.54 4.01
N GLN A 234 -9.99 4.52 4.62
CA GLN A 234 -10.64 4.61 5.93
C GLN A 234 -9.65 4.97 7.05
N ALA A 235 -8.44 4.42 7.01
CA ALA A 235 -7.39 4.74 7.98
C ALA A 235 -6.93 6.20 7.82
N VAL A 236 -6.56 6.62 6.60
CA VAL A 236 -6.11 8.00 6.32
C VAL A 236 -7.16 9.02 6.75
N LYS A 237 -8.44 8.78 6.47
CA LYS A 237 -9.55 9.66 6.90
C LYS A 237 -9.74 9.77 8.41
N ARG A 238 -9.26 8.78 9.19
CA ARG A 238 -9.43 8.73 10.66
C ARG A 238 -8.20 9.15 11.44
N ILE A 239 -7.02 8.72 11.02
CA ILE A 239 -5.77 8.93 11.77
C ILE A 239 -4.72 9.76 11.02
N GLY A 240 -5.07 10.22 9.80
CA GLY A 240 -4.16 10.98 8.93
C GLY A 240 -3.18 10.13 8.15
N GLY A 241 -2.60 10.71 7.10
CA GLY A 241 -1.71 10.01 6.18
C GLY A 241 -0.40 9.59 6.83
N THR A 242 0.22 10.45 7.64
CA THR A 242 1.50 10.17 8.31
C THR A 242 1.43 8.93 9.20
N LYS A 243 0.41 8.82 10.06
CA LYS A 243 0.26 7.65 10.94
C LYS A 243 -0.11 6.40 10.15
N THR A 244 -1.02 6.55 9.19
CA THR A 244 -1.44 5.42 8.33
C THR A 244 -0.28 4.85 7.56
N SER A 245 0.55 5.70 6.96
CA SER A 245 1.72 5.27 6.17
C SER A 245 2.77 4.55 7.02
N LEU A 246 3.03 5.02 8.23
CA LEU A 246 3.96 4.37 9.16
C LEU A 246 3.44 3.02 9.67
N ILE A 247 2.15 2.91 9.99
CA ILE A 247 1.55 1.61 10.33
C ILE A 247 1.56 0.68 9.11
N GLY A 248 1.41 1.20 7.90
CA GLY A 248 1.46 0.45 6.66
C GLY A 248 2.76 -0.34 6.44
N ILE A 249 3.90 0.11 7.01
CA ILE A 249 5.17 -0.63 6.97
C ILE A 249 5.07 -2.01 7.63
N SER A 250 4.07 -2.25 8.48
CA SER A 250 3.79 -3.59 9.03
C SER A 250 3.48 -4.65 7.97
N GLU A 251 3.23 -4.26 6.73
CA GLU A 251 3.15 -5.16 5.57
C GLU A 251 4.41 -6.06 5.48
N THR A 252 5.59 -5.51 5.73
CA THR A 252 6.86 -6.25 5.65
C THR A 252 6.96 -7.40 6.68
N PRO A 253 6.76 -7.19 7.99
CA PRO A 253 6.66 -8.27 8.96
C PRO A 253 5.59 -9.31 8.63
N PHE A 254 4.40 -8.89 8.19
CA PHE A 254 3.37 -9.83 7.79
C PHE A 254 3.77 -10.65 6.57
N SER A 255 4.42 -10.04 5.58
CA SER A 255 4.90 -10.75 4.39
C SER A 255 5.90 -11.85 4.75
N LEU A 256 6.85 -11.57 5.65
CA LEU A 256 7.80 -12.56 6.16
C LEU A 256 7.11 -13.68 6.96
N CYS A 257 6.17 -13.31 7.84
CA CYS A 257 5.39 -14.31 8.57
C CYS A 257 4.62 -15.24 7.63
N PHE A 258 3.97 -14.71 6.59
CA PHE A 258 3.25 -15.53 5.62
C PHE A 258 4.19 -16.34 4.73
N ALA A 259 5.34 -15.81 4.34
CA ALA A 259 6.37 -16.57 3.62
C ALA A 259 6.88 -17.74 4.46
N PHE A 260 7.14 -17.53 5.75
CA PHE A 260 7.50 -18.59 6.69
C PHE A 260 6.39 -19.64 6.83
N LEU A 261 5.14 -19.23 7.09
CA LEU A 261 4.03 -20.14 7.38
C LEU A 261 3.53 -20.91 6.15
N ILE A 262 3.51 -20.27 4.97
CA ILE A 262 2.87 -20.82 3.76
C ILE A 262 3.90 -21.39 2.80
N LEU A 263 5.07 -20.74 2.66
CA LEU A 263 6.10 -21.16 1.71
C LEU A 263 7.23 -21.94 2.38
N GLY A 264 7.27 -22.05 3.73
CA GLY A 264 8.32 -22.72 4.47
C GLY A 264 9.67 -22.00 4.42
N GLU A 265 9.68 -20.71 4.09
CA GLU A 265 10.90 -19.88 4.08
C GLU A 265 11.39 -19.65 5.52
N THR A 266 12.72 -19.62 5.73
CA THR A 266 13.29 -19.40 7.07
C THR A 266 13.51 -17.91 7.32
N ILE A 267 13.16 -17.43 8.52
CA ILE A 267 13.47 -16.06 8.95
C ILE A 267 14.84 -16.08 9.66
N GLY A 268 15.80 -15.34 9.11
CA GLY A 268 17.13 -15.22 9.69
C GLY A 268 17.13 -14.33 10.96
N PRO A 269 18.19 -14.42 11.82
CA PRO A 269 18.28 -13.59 13.01
C PRO A 269 18.28 -12.08 12.73
N VAL A 270 18.92 -11.65 11.63
CA VAL A 270 18.98 -10.24 11.22
C VAL A 270 17.60 -9.72 10.82
N GLU A 271 16.85 -10.53 10.06
CA GLU A 271 15.47 -10.22 9.68
C GLU A 271 14.56 -10.14 10.92
N GLY A 272 14.74 -11.05 11.89
CA GLY A 272 14.04 -11.03 13.16
C GLY A 272 14.27 -9.73 13.95
N VAL A 273 15.50 -9.24 14.01
CA VAL A 273 15.81 -7.93 14.61
C VAL A 273 15.13 -6.80 13.83
N GLY A 274 15.14 -6.84 12.51
CA GLY A 274 14.47 -5.86 11.67
C GLY A 274 12.95 -5.81 11.91
N ILE A 275 12.30 -6.96 12.07
CA ILE A 275 10.88 -7.06 12.46
C ILE A 275 10.64 -6.35 13.81
N LEU A 276 11.51 -6.55 14.80
CA LEU A 276 11.38 -5.88 16.11
C LEU A 276 11.48 -4.36 16.00
N PHE A 277 12.38 -3.83 15.16
CA PHE A 277 12.46 -2.39 14.90
C PHE A 277 11.17 -1.84 14.26
N ILE A 278 10.60 -2.53 13.28
CA ILE A 278 9.33 -2.12 12.65
C ILE A 278 8.18 -2.15 13.66
N MET A 279 8.10 -3.20 14.48
CA MET A 279 7.07 -3.29 15.53
C MET A 279 7.23 -2.18 16.58
N ALA A 280 8.45 -1.85 16.97
CA ALA A 280 8.73 -0.73 17.88
C ALA A 280 8.32 0.62 17.27
N SER A 281 8.55 0.82 15.97
CA SER A 281 8.09 2.00 15.23
C SER A 281 6.55 2.17 15.32
N ILE A 282 5.81 1.10 15.05
CA ILE A 282 4.35 1.08 15.11
C ILE A 282 3.85 1.36 16.53
N ALA A 283 4.49 0.75 17.53
CA ALA A 283 4.16 0.96 18.93
C ALA A 283 4.37 2.43 19.34
N ALA A 284 5.50 3.07 18.94
CA ALA A 284 5.79 4.46 19.23
C ALA A 284 4.69 5.40 18.74
N ILE A 285 4.14 5.18 17.55
CA ILE A 285 3.08 6.03 16.96
C ILE A 285 1.71 5.75 17.58
N THR A 286 1.44 4.48 17.93
CA THR A 286 0.12 4.10 18.44
C THR A 286 -0.04 4.52 19.91
N VAL A 287 1.05 4.53 20.68
CA VAL A 287 1.03 4.84 22.12
C VAL A 287 1.08 6.35 22.41
N ASP A 288 1.75 7.18 21.57
CA ASP A 288 1.90 8.63 21.78
C ASP A 288 0.56 9.36 22.04
N PRO A 289 -0.54 9.14 21.29
CA PRO A 289 -1.82 9.78 21.57
C PRO A 289 -2.44 9.37 22.90
N LEU A 290 -2.21 8.13 23.33
CA LEU A 290 -2.73 7.57 24.58
C LEU A 290 -2.01 8.19 25.79
N LEU A 291 -0.70 8.37 25.72
CA LEU A 291 0.11 9.00 26.77
C LEU A 291 -0.23 10.49 26.92
N LYS A 292 -0.37 11.23 25.82
CA LYS A 292 -0.75 12.65 25.85
C LYS A 292 -2.12 12.88 26.50
N LYS A 293 -3.07 11.99 26.26
CA LYS A 293 -4.39 12.06 26.88
C LYS A 293 -4.34 11.78 28.38
N ARG A 294 -3.48 10.88 28.84
CA ARG A 294 -3.32 10.59 30.28
C ARG A 294 -2.70 11.75 31.03
N ASN A 295 -1.71 12.43 30.42
CA ASN A 295 -1.05 13.58 31.03
C ASN A 295 -1.91 14.88 31.06
N ASN A 296 -2.95 14.96 30.20
CA ASN A 296 -3.90 16.08 30.23
C ASN A 296 -5.10 15.83 31.17
N LEU A 297 -5.19 14.66 31.80
CA LEU A 297 -6.22 14.28 32.77
C LEU A 297 -5.68 14.21 34.21
N SER A 298 -4.37 14.35 34.37
CA SER A 298 -3.68 14.51 35.67
C SER A 298 -3.34 15.98 35.90
#